data_f1ee3062382472911e86a3f55b1fa140
#
_entry.id   f1ee3062382472911e86a3f55b1fa140
#
_cell.length_a   1.000
_cell.length_b   1.000
_cell.length_c   1.000
_cell.angle_alpha   90.00
_cell.angle_beta   90.00
_cell.angle_gamma   90.00
#
_symmetry.space_group_name_H-M   'P 1'
#
loop_
_entity.id
_entity.type
_entity.pdbx_description
1 polymer ?
#
loop_
_entity_poly.entity_id
_entity_poly.type
_entity_poly.pdbx_seq_one_letter_code
_entity_poly.pdbx_strand_id
1 'polypeptide(L)' 'MIISSMIVTTETGKAEDIALQLKRIPNVTTHGVYKGDNIIVVMEAEKEEDLVNLSRYIMNEYPDVIGTFPTFISSDEE' A
#
# COMPACT_ATOMS: atom_id res chain seq x y z
N MET A 1 -9.25 13.40 7.53
CA MET A 1 -8.56 12.14 7.27
C MET A 1 -8.66 11.77 5.79
N ILE A 2 -7.60 11.26 5.24
CA ILE A 2 -7.55 10.87 3.84
C ILE A 2 -7.38 9.38 3.76
N ILE A 3 -8.16 8.74 2.91
CA ILE A 3 -8.08 7.30 2.69
C ILE A 3 -7.68 7.07 1.24
N SER A 4 -6.70 6.22 1.04
CA SER A 4 -6.22 5.92 -0.31
C SER A 4 -6.13 4.41 -0.50
N SER A 5 -6.59 3.97 -1.66
CA SER A 5 -6.39 2.59 -2.09
C SER A 5 -5.23 2.56 -3.06
N MET A 6 -4.47 1.49 -3.00
CA MET A 6 -3.30 1.38 -3.83
C MET A 6 -3.03 -0.08 -4.13
N ILE A 7 -2.45 -0.34 -5.28
CA ILE A 7 -2.00 -1.68 -5.63
C ILE A 7 -0.49 -1.71 -5.48
N VAL A 8 -0.01 -2.68 -4.70
CA VAL A 8 1.41 -2.90 -4.52
C VAL A 8 1.76 -4.15 -5.33
N THR A 9 2.62 -3.99 -6.33
CA THR A 9 3.03 -5.09 -7.18
C THR A 9 4.40 -5.58 -6.75
N THR A 10 4.55 -6.89 -6.64
CA THR A 10 5.79 -7.48 -6.15
C THR A 10 6.41 -8.40 -7.19
N GLU A 11 7.63 -8.82 -6.90
CA GLU A 11 8.26 -9.89 -7.65
C GLU A 11 7.43 -11.16 -7.54
N THR A 12 7.57 -12.02 -8.53
CA THR A 12 6.81 -13.25 -8.61
C THR A 12 7.00 -14.09 -7.33
N GLY A 13 5.87 -14.48 -6.75
CA GLY A 13 5.88 -15.35 -5.59
C GLY A 13 6.13 -14.67 -4.26
N LYS A 14 6.24 -13.34 -4.24
CA LYS A 14 6.55 -12.63 -3.00
C LYS A 14 5.36 -11.90 -2.40
N ALA A 15 4.24 -11.87 -3.10
CA ALA A 15 3.12 -11.02 -2.68
C ALA A 15 2.59 -11.37 -1.29
N GLU A 16 2.47 -12.66 -0.98
CA GLU A 16 1.91 -13.04 0.31
C GLU A 16 2.81 -12.65 1.47
N ASP A 17 4.12 -12.83 1.30
CA ASP A 17 5.08 -12.40 2.32
C ASP A 17 5.01 -10.89 2.53
N ILE A 18 5.02 -10.15 1.44
CA ILE A 18 4.96 -8.70 1.53
C ILE A 18 3.65 -8.25 2.17
N ALA A 19 2.54 -8.88 1.80
CA ALA A 19 1.26 -8.54 2.39
C ALA A 19 1.27 -8.70 3.91
N LEU A 20 1.87 -9.77 4.41
CA LEU A 20 1.98 -9.97 5.84
C LEU A 20 2.80 -8.89 6.51
N GLN A 21 3.86 -8.44 5.85
CA GLN A 21 4.71 -7.40 6.41
C GLN A 21 4.01 -6.05 6.38
N LEU A 22 3.27 -5.76 5.31
CA LEU A 22 2.57 -4.48 5.20
C LEU A 22 1.51 -4.33 6.27
N LYS A 23 0.90 -5.42 6.70
CA LYS A 23 -0.10 -5.36 7.76
C LYS A 23 0.44 -4.78 9.06
N ARG A 24 1.74 -4.83 9.25
CA ARG A 24 2.36 -4.34 10.48
C ARG A 24 2.56 -2.83 10.49
N ILE A 25 2.39 -2.20 9.34
CA ILE A 25 2.55 -0.75 9.26
C ILE A 25 1.28 -0.09 9.80
N PRO A 26 1.39 0.85 10.74
CA PRO A 26 0.21 1.55 11.23
C PRO A 26 -0.53 2.23 10.11
N ASN A 27 -1.85 2.21 10.18
CA ASN A 27 -2.73 2.87 9.23
C ASN A 27 -2.74 2.22 7.85
N VAL A 28 -2.23 0.99 7.75
CA VAL A 28 -2.22 0.24 6.50
C VAL A 28 -3.04 -1.02 6.71
N THR A 29 -3.98 -1.27 5.79
CA THR A 29 -4.79 -2.48 5.78
C THR A 29 -4.62 -3.15 4.44
N THR A 30 -4.40 -4.46 4.45
CA THR A 30 -4.30 -5.21 3.21
C THR A 30 -5.60 -5.97 2.97
N HIS A 31 -5.99 -6.06 1.71
CA HIS A 31 -7.24 -6.71 1.33
C HIS A 31 -7.02 -7.88 0.40
N GLY A 32 -5.87 -8.52 0.52
CA GLY A 32 -5.60 -9.75 -0.19
C GLY A 32 -4.71 -9.57 -1.39
N VAL A 33 -4.30 -10.69 -1.92
CA VAL A 33 -3.43 -10.75 -3.09
C VAL A 33 -4.32 -11.03 -4.29
N TYR A 34 -4.12 -10.26 -5.34
CA TYR A 34 -4.97 -10.33 -6.51
C TYR A 34 -4.12 -10.54 -7.74
N LYS A 35 -4.53 -11.50 -8.58
CA LYS A 35 -3.83 -11.83 -9.83
C LYS A 35 -2.34 -12.06 -9.58
N GLY A 36 -2.08 -12.88 -8.57
CA GLY A 36 -0.76 -13.38 -8.31
C GLY A 36 0.11 -12.44 -7.53
N ASP A 37 0.51 -11.34 -8.13
CA ASP A 37 1.57 -10.52 -7.53
C ASP A 37 1.14 -9.12 -7.16
N ASN A 38 -0.16 -8.88 -7.08
CA ASN A 38 -0.70 -7.58 -6.72
C ASN A 38 -1.38 -7.65 -5.37
N ILE A 39 -1.06 -6.71 -4.51
CA ILE A 39 -1.66 -6.62 -3.18
C ILE A 39 -2.54 -5.38 -3.15
N ILE A 40 -3.77 -5.54 -2.72
CA ILE A 40 -4.67 -4.40 -2.56
C ILE A 40 -4.48 -3.86 -1.17
N VAL A 41 -4.13 -2.57 -1.08
CA VAL A 41 -3.77 -1.93 0.16
C VAL A 41 -4.61 -0.67 0.34
N VAL A 42 -5.10 -0.47 1.57
CA VAL A 42 -5.80 0.76 1.92
C VAL A 42 -4.97 1.45 3.01
N MET A 43 -4.76 2.74 2.82
CA MET A 43 -3.97 3.54 3.74
C MET A 43 -4.79 4.72 4.24
N GLU A 44 -4.55 5.12 5.47
CA GLU A 44 -5.20 6.29 6.06
C GLU A 44 -4.13 7.27 6.52
N ALA A 45 -4.38 8.55 6.32
CA ALA A 45 -3.43 9.57 6.72
C ALA A 45 -4.13 10.89 6.98
N GLU A 46 -3.47 11.76 7.71
CA GLU A 46 -3.99 13.10 7.97
C GLU A 46 -3.80 14.00 6.76
N LYS A 47 -2.70 13.81 6.04
CA LYS A 47 -2.34 14.66 4.91
C LYS A 47 -1.94 13.81 3.72
N GLU A 48 -2.11 14.37 2.52
CA GLU A 48 -1.66 13.68 1.32
C GLU A 48 -0.17 13.40 1.35
N GLU A 49 0.58 14.31 1.91
CA GLU A 49 2.03 14.16 2.03
C GLU A 49 2.39 12.86 2.74
N ASP A 50 1.62 12.50 3.76
CA ASP A 50 1.87 11.27 4.49
C ASP A 50 1.65 10.03 3.62
N LEU A 51 0.68 10.11 2.70
CA LEU A 51 0.45 9.00 1.78
C LEU A 51 1.62 8.83 0.82
N VAL A 52 2.15 9.95 0.34
CA VAL A 52 3.31 9.91 -0.56
C VAL A 52 4.51 9.31 0.17
N ASN A 53 4.71 9.74 1.42
CA ASN A 53 5.83 9.24 2.21
C ASN A 53 5.68 7.76 2.48
N LEU A 54 4.47 7.30 2.73
CA LEU A 54 4.22 5.90 2.99
C LEU A 54 4.48 5.06 1.75
N SER A 55 4.07 5.55 0.58
CA SER A 55 4.37 4.86 -0.68
C SER A 55 5.87 4.72 -0.88
N ARG A 56 6.61 5.79 -0.61
CA ARG A 56 8.06 5.74 -0.74
C ARG A 56 8.68 4.77 0.24
N TYR A 57 8.17 4.76 1.46
CA TYR A 57 8.65 3.85 2.48
C TYR A 57 8.50 2.41 2.00
N ILE A 58 7.32 2.10 1.45
CA ILE A 58 7.07 0.74 0.97
C ILE A 58 8.02 0.39 -0.16
N MET A 59 8.24 1.30 -1.10
CA MET A 59 9.15 1.05 -2.20
C MET A 59 10.59 0.84 -1.73
N ASN A 60 10.99 1.59 -0.69
CA ASN A 60 12.38 1.56 -0.25
C ASN A 60 12.68 0.44 0.72
N GLU A 61 11.72 0.08 1.56
CA GLU A 61 11.96 -0.90 2.62
C GLU A 61 11.74 -2.33 2.17
N TYR A 62 11.02 -2.54 1.09
CA TYR A 62 10.69 -3.88 0.64
C TYR A 62 11.24 -4.09 -0.76
N PRO A 63 12.44 -4.67 -0.88
CA PRO A 63 13.08 -4.82 -2.19
C PRO A 63 12.27 -5.62 -3.19
N ASP A 64 11.39 -6.49 -2.70
CA ASP A 64 10.57 -7.30 -3.60
C ASP A 64 9.38 -6.54 -4.16
N VAL A 65 9.14 -5.30 -3.71
CA VAL A 65 8.10 -4.46 -4.27
C VAL A 65 8.64 -3.77 -5.51
N ILE A 66 8.00 -3.98 -6.65
CA ILE A 66 8.46 -3.38 -7.90
C ILE A 66 7.66 -2.16 -8.31
N GLY A 67 6.51 -1.93 -7.67
CA GLY A 67 5.76 -0.72 -7.96
C GLY A 67 4.61 -0.53 -7.01
N THR A 68 4.19 0.73 -6.85
CA THR A 68 2.99 1.06 -6.10
C THR A 68 2.14 1.96 -7.00
N PHE A 69 0.85 1.64 -7.11
CA PHE A 69 -0.04 2.31 -8.05
C PHE A 69 -1.30 2.76 -7.33
N PRO A 70 -1.44 4.06 -7.05
CA PRO A 70 -2.65 4.56 -6.41
C PRO A 70 -3.86 4.34 -7.31
N THR A 71 -4.96 3.87 -6.73
CA THR A 71 -6.17 3.61 -7.49
C THR A 71 -7.31 4.52 -7.06
N PHE A 72 -7.29 5.01 -5.83
CA PHE A 72 -8.40 5.78 -5.30
C PHE A 72 -7.93 6.59 -4.11
N ILE A 73 -8.35 7.85 -4.05
CA ILE A 73 -8.07 8.71 -2.91
C ILE A 73 -9.37 9.39 -2.54
N SER A 74 -9.70 9.34 -1.26
CA SER A 74 -10.90 9.98 -0.75
C SER A 74 -10.55 10.80 0.49
N SER A 75 -11.17 11.94 0.61
CA SER A 75 -11.01 12.80 1.77
C SER A 75 -12.38 13.02 2.38
N ASP A 76 -12.47 12.86 3.69
CA ASP A 76 -13.73 13.07 4.37
C ASP A 76 -13.75 14.37 5.16
N GLU A 77 -12.90 15.28 4.81
CA GLU A 77 -12.95 16.59 5.43
C GLU A 77 -14.14 17.36 4.91
N GLU A 78 -14.62 18.25 5.70
CA GLU A 78 -15.82 19.01 5.37
C GLU A 78 -15.49 20.41 4.96
#